data_1bb2c0d6aa99bf3e902c7925e38001b9
#
_entry.id   1bb2c0d6aa99bf3e902c7925e38001b9
#
_cell.length_a   1.000
_cell.length_b   1.000
_cell.length_c   1.000
_cell.angle_alpha   90.00
_cell.angle_beta   90.00
_cell.angle_gamma   90.00
#
_symmetry.space_group_name_H-M   'P 1'
#
loop_
_entity.id
_entity.type
_entity.pdbx_description
1 polymer ?
#
loop_
_entity_poly.entity_id
_entity_poly.type
_entity_poly.pdbx_seq_one_letter_code
_entity_poly.pdbx_strand_id
1 'polypeptide(L)'
;MSANPFTLSFGKKPLQYISRLTETNQILESFCAEIPSNQIYMITGVRGSGKTVMMTNIASELRKREDWIVVELNPTRDLLQSLAAKIYSIPELHTLFINAKLDFSAFGLGVSIENAAPVTDIENALELMLKYIQKSEKRLLISVDEVTNSEYIRIFASSFQIFLRNDYPIF
;
A
#
# COMPACT_ATOMS: atom_id res chain seq x y z
N MET A 1 21.02 24.45 26.95
CA MET A 1 19.87 24.81 26.06
C MET A 1 19.18 23.51 25.69
N SER A 2 17.93 23.35 26.07
CA SER A 2 17.15 22.16 25.69
C SER A 2 16.91 22.17 24.17
N ALA A 3 17.33 21.14 23.45
CA ALA A 3 17.07 21.03 22.02
C ALA A 3 15.54 20.98 21.79
N ASN A 4 15.07 21.73 20.79
CA ASN A 4 13.66 21.72 20.42
C ASN A 4 13.25 20.27 20.02
N PRO A 5 12.31 19.62 20.75
CA PRO A 5 11.91 18.25 20.45
C PRO A 5 11.07 18.11 19.16
N PHE A 6 10.62 19.23 18.61
CA PHE A 6 9.80 19.23 17.38
C PHE A 6 10.68 19.39 16.15
N THR A 7 10.53 18.49 15.19
CA THR A 7 11.17 18.63 13.89
C THR A 7 10.31 19.51 12.99
N LEU A 8 10.94 20.50 12.34
CA LEU A 8 10.29 21.34 11.31
C LEU A 8 10.19 20.62 9.94
N SER A 9 10.70 19.39 9.87
CA SER A 9 10.71 18.60 8.62
C SER A 9 9.45 17.76 8.51
N PHE A 10 8.63 18.03 7.51
CA PHE A 10 7.42 17.27 7.20
C PHE A 10 7.75 15.78 6.95
N GLY A 11 7.00 14.87 7.56
CA GLY A 11 7.12 13.41 7.34
C GLY A 11 8.35 12.74 7.95
N LYS A 12 9.23 13.45 8.66
CA LYS A 12 10.37 12.86 9.37
C LYS A 12 10.03 12.58 10.83
N LYS A 13 10.61 11.49 11.38
CA LYS A 13 10.47 11.17 12.81
C LYS A 13 11.02 12.31 13.66
N PRO A 14 10.26 12.81 14.68
CA PRO A 14 10.79 13.77 15.63
C PRO A 14 11.94 13.15 16.45
N LEU A 15 12.85 14.01 16.94
CA LEU A 15 14.00 13.59 17.75
C LEU A 15 13.58 12.95 19.09
N GLN A 16 12.42 13.38 19.63
CA GLN A 16 11.76 12.74 20.76
C GLN A 16 10.38 12.26 20.31
N TYR A 17 10.20 10.96 20.26
CA TYR A 17 8.99 10.29 19.83
C TYR A 17 8.31 9.65 21.03
N ILE A 18 7.09 10.10 21.34
CA ILE A 18 6.20 9.38 22.25
C ILE A 18 5.59 8.26 21.44
N SER A 19 6.12 7.05 21.58
CA SER A 19 5.62 5.89 20.85
C SER A 19 4.23 5.50 21.37
N ARG A 20 3.26 5.43 20.47
CA ARG A 20 2.01 4.70 20.71
C ARG A 20 2.26 3.21 20.49
N LEU A 21 3.16 2.65 21.31
CA LEU A 21 3.64 1.27 21.14
C LEU A 21 2.50 0.26 21.16
N THR A 22 1.55 0.46 22.05
CA THR A 22 0.44 -0.48 22.24
C THR A 22 -0.42 -0.56 20.97
N GLU A 23 -0.88 0.57 20.45
CA GLU A 23 -1.74 0.61 19.27
C GLU A 23 -0.98 0.19 17.98
N THR A 24 0.28 0.61 17.86
CA THR A 24 1.14 0.20 16.76
C THR A 24 1.37 -1.30 16.77
N ASN A 25 1.67 -1.88 17.93
CA ASN A 25 1.90 -3.32 18.06
C ASN A 25 0.61 -4.11 17.80
N GLN A 26 -0.54 -3.67 18.28
CA GLN A 26 -1.83 -4.31 18.00
C GLN A 26 -2.13 -4.38 16.49
N ILE A 27 -1.86 -3.30 15.74
CA ILE A 27 -2.03 -3.31 14.29
C ILE A 27 -1.04 -4.27 13.63
N LEU A 28 0.24 -4.23 14.02
CA LEU A 28 1.26 -5.12 13.49
C LEU A 28 0.97 -6.59 13.80
N GLU A 29 0.54 -6.91 15.01
CA GLU A 29 0.13 -8.26 15.40
C GLU A 29 -1.07 -8.75 14.58
N SER A 30 -2.09 -7.89 14.39
CA SER A 30 -3.24 -8.22 13.54
C SER A 30 -2.82 -8.48 12.09
N PHE A 31 -2.02 -7.58 11.51
CA PHE A 31 -1.57 -7.73 10.12
C PHE A 31 -0.68 -8.95 9.90
N CYS A 32 0.18 -9.28 10.89
CA CYS A 32 1.12 -10.39 10.79
C CYS A 32 0.52 -11.73 11.22
N ALA A 33 -0.70 -11.77 11.73
CA ALA A 33 -1.37 -13.02 12.08
C ALA A 33 -1.57 -13.91 10.84
N GLU A 34 -1.61 -15.22 11.04
CA GLU A 34 -1.92 -16.20 9.99
C GLU A 34 -3.33 -15.93 9.42
N ILE A 35 -4.28 -15.66 10.31
CA ILE A 35 -5.63 -15.19 9.95
C ILE A 35 -5.81 -13.81 10.57
N PRO A 36 -5.69 -12.73 9.75
CA PRO A 36 -5.83 -11.37 10.25
C PRO A 36 -7.23 -11.09 10.78
N SER A 37 -7.32 -10.55 11.97
CA SER A 37 -8.62 -10.14 12.54
C SER A 37 -9.20 -8.92 11.83
N ASN A 38 -8.33 -8.03 11.36
CA ASN A 38 -8.69 -6.84 10.59
C ASN A 38 -7.62 -6.58 9.52
N GLN A 39 -8.06 -6.27 8.31
CA GLN A 39 -7.19 -5.90 7.19
C GLN A 39 -7.20 -4.38 6.93
N ILE A 40 -8.11 -3.64 7.55
CA ILE A 40 -8.25 -2.19 7.38
C ILE A 40 -8.20 -1.51 8.73
N TYR A 41 -7.39 -0.47 8.84
CA TYR A 41 -7.34 0.42 10.00
C TYR A 41 -7.47 1.87 9.56
N MET A 42 -8.35 2.61 10.21
CA MET A 42 -8.49 4.05 10.05
C MET A 42 -7.90 4.77 11.26
N ILE A 43 -6.83 5.52 11.06
CA ILE A 43 -6.17 6.30 12.11
C ILE A 43 -6.76 7.70 12.11
N THR A 44 -7.53 8.04 13.13
CA THR A 44 -8.18 9.34 13.29
C THR A 44 -7.58 10.13 14.45
N GLY A 45 -7.77 11.44 14.45
CA GLY A 45 -7.31 12.32 15.53
C GLY A 45 -7.04 13.74 15.04
N VAL A 46 -6.86 14.66 15.99
CA VAL A 46 -6.59 16.09 15.70
C VAL A 46 -5.25 16.27 14.97
N ARG A 47 -5.08 17.42 14.34
CA ARG A 47 -3.80 17.78 13.69
C ARG A 47 -2.67 17.77 14.73
N GLY A 48 -1.52 17.22 14.37
CA GLY A 48 -0.36 17.09 15.28
C GLY A 48 -0.42 15.92 16.27
N SER A 49 -1.47 15.07 16.24
CA SER A 49 -1.58 13.91 17.13
C SER A 49 -0.65 12.72 16.78
N GLY A 50 0.21 12.87 15.77
CA GLY A 50 1.19 11.86 15.40
C GLY A 50 0.68 10.75 14.45
N LYS A 51 -0.45 10.94 13.76
CA LYS A 51 -1.02 9.94 12.82
C LYS A 51 -0.02 9.51 11.76
N THR A 52 0.56 10.47 11.03
CA THR A 52 1.57 10.20 9.99
C THR A 52 2.78 9.45 10.55
N VAL A 53 3.23 9.81 11.76
CA VAL A 53 4.35 9.12 12.41
C VAL A 53 4.02 7.67 12.74
N MET A 54 2.80 7.42 13.23
CA MET A 54 2.32 6.06 13.50
C MET A 54 2.24 5.21 12.22
N MET A 55 1.65 5.76 11.15
CA MET A 55 1.58 5.10 9.84
C MET A 55 2.98 4.79 9.28
N THR A 56 3.90 5.77 9.35
CA THR A 56 5.29 5.60 8.93
C THR A 56 6.00 4.51 9.72
N ASN A 57 5.73 4.39 11.02
CA ASN A 57 6.30 3.33 11.84
C ASN A 57 5.80 1.96 11.43
N ILE A 58 4.48 1.78 11.28
CA ILE A 58 3.89 0.51 10.82
C ILE A 58 4.49 0.13 9.47
N ALA A 59 4.49 1.06 8.51
CA ALA A 59 5.07 0.85 7.19
C ALA A 59 6.57 0.47 7.27
N SER A 60 7.34 1.13 8.13
CA SER A 60 8.76 0.86 8.33
C SER A 60 9.03 -0.52 8.93
N GLU A 61 8.22 -0.96 9.91
CA GLU A 61 8.37 -2.29 10.49
C GLU A 61 8.02 -3.40 9.49
N LEU A 62 6.97 -3.21 8.69
CA LEU A 62 6.58 -4.19 7.68
C LEU A 62 7.58 -4.25 6.52
N ARG A 63 8.21 -3.12 6.12
CA ARG A 63 9.27 -3.12 5.10
C ARG A 63 10.52 -3.92 5.48
N LYS A 64 10.76 -4.18 6.76
CA LYS A 64 11.88 -5.02 7.22
C LYS A 64 11.62 -6.51 6.99
N ARG A 65 10.40 -6.88 6.68
CA ARG A 65 9.98 -8.27 6.49
C ARG A 65 9.97 -8.61 5.02
N GLU A 66 10.49 -9.75 4.67
CA GLU A 66 10.58 -10.24 3.28
C GLU A 66 9.21 -10.60 2.69
N ASP A 67 8.25 -10.96 3.56
CA ASP A 67 6.89 -11.33 3.20
C ASP A 67 5.95 -10.13 2.97
N TRP A 68 6.46 -8.88 3.07
CA TRP A 68 5.65 -7.69 2.93
C TRP A 68 6.10 -6.75 1.81
N ILE A 69 5.12 -6.28 1.07
CA ILE A 69 5.24 -5.17 0.12
C ILE A 69 4.50 -3.97 0.74
N VAL A 70 5.13 -2.82 0.75
CA VAL A 70 4.53 -1.60 1.33
C VAL A 70 4.46 -0.51 0.28
N VAL A 71 3.25 -0.07 -0.04
CA VAL A 71 2.96 0.99 -1.01
C VAL A 71 2.27 2.16 -0.31
N GLU A 72 2.82 3.35 -0.49
CA GLU A 72 2.20 4.61 -0.03
C GLU A 72 1.57 5.33 -1.20
N LEU A 73 0.31 5.73 -1.10
CA LEU A 73 -0.45 6.39 -2.15
C LEU A 73 -0.77 7.84 -1.79
N ASN A 74 -0.81 8.69 -2.82
CA ASN A 74 -1.23 10.08 -2.67
C ASN A 74 -2.74 10.18 -2.98
N PRO A 75 -3.59 10.62 -2.02
CA PRO A 75 -5.04 10.66 -2.19
C PRO A 75 -5.54 11.70 -3.21
N THR A 76 -4.65 12.58 -3.70
CA THR A 76 -5.00 13.60 -4.69
C THR A 76 -4.87 13.12 -6.13
N ARG A 77 -4.42 11.88 -6.34
CA ARG A 77 -4.25 11.24 -7.66
C ARG A 77 -5.17 10.04 -7.81
N ASP A 78 -5.29 9.56 -9.05
CA ASP A 78 -5.92 8.25 -9.29
C ASP A 78 -5.17 7.17 -8.51
N LEU A 79 -5.84 6.60 -7.50
CA LEU A 79 -5.23 5.66 -6.58
C LEU A 79 -5.05 4.27 -7.21
N LEU A 80 -5.97 3.85 -8.10
CA LEU A 80 -5.86 2.54 -8.76
C LEU A 80 -4.69 2.55 -9.75
N GLN A 81 -4.58 3.57 -10.58
CA GLN A 81 -3.43 3.73 -11.49
C GLN A 81 -2.12 3.89 -10.73
N SER A 82 -2.12 4.68 -9.65
CA SER A 82 -0.94 4.88 -8.81
C SER A 82 -0.50 3.58 -8.14
N LEU A 83 -1.45 2.76 -7.68
CA LEU A 83 -1.20 1.44 -7.09
C LEU A 83 -0.58 0.50 -8.12
N ALA A 84 -1.20 0.37 -9.28
CA ALA A 84 -0.68 -0.46 -10.38
C ALA A 84 0.74 -0.07 -10.78
N ALA A 85 1.00 1.23 -10.95
CA ALA A 85 2.32 1.73 -11.30
C ALA A 85 3.37 1.40 -10.25
N LYS A 86 3.04 1.55 -8.96
CA LYS A 86 3.96 1.23 -7.85
C LYS A 86 4.22 -0.27 -7.75
N ILE A 87 3.20 -1.12 -7.86
CA ILE A 87 3.37 -2.58 -7.88
C ILE A 87 4.23 -3.00 -9.08
N TYR A 88 3.96 -2.46 -10.26
CA TYR A 88 4.71 -2.77 -11.47
C TYR A 88 6.19 -2.38 -11.37
N SER A 89 6.51 -1.31 -10.64
CA SER A 89 7.89 -0.84 -10.45
C SER A 89 8.73 -1.68 -9.49
N ILE A 90 8.14 -2.65 -8.78
CA ILE A 90 8.87 -3.54 -7.89
C ILE A 90 9.63 -4.58 -8.73
N PRO A 91 10.99 -4.63 -8.68
CA PRO A 91 11.77 -5.43 -9.62
C PRO A 91 11.42 -6.91 -9.63
N GLU A 92 11.16 -7.49 -8.46
CA GLU A 92 10.79 -8.91 -8.31
C GLU A 92 9.46 -9.21 -9.02
N LEU A 93 8.44 -8.37 -8.80
CA LEU A 93 7.12 -8.53 -9.40
C LEU A 93 7.14 -8.21 -10.90
N HIS A 94 7.87 -7.18 -11.29
CA HIS A 94 8.05 -6.81 -12.71
C HIS A 94 8.58 -7.99 -13.53
N THR A 95 9.60 -8.68 -13.03
CA THR A 95 10.13 -9.88 -13.67
C THR A 95 9.08 -10.99 -13.80
N LEU A 96 8.26 -11.20 -12.76
CA LEU A 96 7.17 -12.17 -12.80
C LEU A 96 6.11 -11.81 -13.84
N PHE A 97 5.75 -10.53 -13.95
CA PHE A 97 4.75 -10.06 -14.92
C PHE A 97 5.22 -10.26 -16.37
N ILE A 98 6.48 -9.95 -16.66
CA ILE A 98 7.08 -10.18 -17.98
C ILE A 98 7.10 -11.66 -18.32
N ASN A 99 7.56 -12.52 -17.41
CA ASN A 99 7.61 -13.97 -17.61
C ASN A 99 6.21 -14.58 -17.82
N ALA A 100 5.20 -13.99 -17.20
CA ALA A 100 3.81 -14.37 -17.35
C ALA A 100 3.14 -13.78 -18.62
N LYS A 101 3.87 -12.99 -19.40
CA LYS A 101 3.37 -12.28 -20.60
C LYS A 101 2.15 -11.39 -20.29
N LEU A 102 2.16 -10.70 -19.15
CA LEU A 102 1.12 -9.74 -18.79
C LEU A 102 1.44 -8.38 -19.40
N ASP A 103 0.63 -7.96 -20.35
CA ASP A 103 0.80 -6.68 -21.05
C ASP A 103 -0.04 -5.59 -20.38
N PHE A 104 0.64 -4.68 -19.67
CA PHE A 104 0.05 -3.51 -19.01
C PHE A 104 0.34 -2.20 -19.74
N SER A 105 0.75 -2.26 -21.02
CA SER A 105 1.11 -1.08 -21.82
C SER A 105 -0.03 -0.08 -21.99
N ALA A 106 -1.28 -0.54 -21.95
CA ALA A 106 -2.48 0.31 -22.00
C ALA A 106 -2.54 1.34 -20.84
N PHE A 107 -1.83 1.09 -19.74
CA PHE A 107 -1.72 2.01 -18.59
C PHE A 107 -0.39 2.79 -18.59
N GLY A 108 0.40 2.72 -19.66
CA GLY A 108 1.74 3.29 -19.72
C GLY A 108 2.76 2.53 -18.86
N LEU A 109 2.49 1.28 -18.51
CA LEU A 109 3.36 0.42 -17.72
C LEU A 109 4.10 -0.56 -18.64
N GLY A 110 5.40 -0.34 -18.81
CA GLY A 110 6.25 -1.14 -19.68
C GLY A 110 6.01 -0.91 -21.17
N VAL A 111 6.28 -1.93 -21.96
CA VAL A 111 6.07 -1.97 -23.41
C VAL A 111 5.14 -3.10 -23.78
N SER A 112 4.49 -3.00 -24.95
CA SER A 112 3.65 -4.09 -25.46
C SER A 112 4.45 -5.37 -25.60
N ILE A 113 3.85 -6.48 -25.15
CA ILE A 113 4.45 -7.81 -25.21
C ILE A 113 3.94 -8.51 -26.48
N GLU A 114 4.85 -9.00 -27.30
CA GLU A 114 4.51 -9.72 -28.52
C GLU A 114 3.67 -10.96 -28.21
N ASN A 115 2.55 -11.11 -28.91
CA ASN A 115 1.57 -12.19 -28.74
C ASN A 115 0.84 -12.21 -27.37
N ALA A 116 0.79 -11.08 -26.64
CA ALA A 116 -0.04 -10.90 -25.48
C ALA A 116 -1.15 -9.87 -25.78
N ALA A 117 -2.37 -10.14 -25.34
CA ALA A 117 -3.44 -9.15 -25.39
C ALA A 117 -3.23 -8.13 -24.26
N PRO A 118 -3.29 -6.81 -24.56
CA PRO A 118 -3.15 -5.81 -23.51
C PRO A 118 -4.33 -5.86 -22.54
N VAL A 119 -4.04 -5.74 -21.25
CA VAL A 119 -5.06 -5.56 -20.22
C VAL A 119 -5.52 -4.10 -20.28
N THR A 120 -6.80 -3.87 -20.49
CA THR A 120 -7.36 -2.52 -20.71
C THR A 120 -8.18 -2.00 -19.54
N ASP A 121 -8.57 -2.85 -18.60
CA ASP A 121 -9.29 -2.51 -17.39
C ASP A 121 -8.34 -2.48 -16.19
N ILE A 122 -8.37 -1.38 -15.41
CA ILE A 122 -7.43 -1.17 -14.29
C ILE A 122 -7.70 -2.10 -13.11
N GLU A 123 -8.96 -2.43 -12.83
CA GLU A 123 -9.30 -3.37 -11.75
C GLU A 123 -8.82 -4.76 -12.10
N ASN A 124 -9.03 -5.20 -13.35
CA ASN A 124 -8.53 -6.48 -13.83
C ASN A 124 -6.99 -6.52 -13.83
N ALA A 125 -6.32 -5.43 -14.21
CA ALA A 125 -4.87 -5.33 -14.12
C ALA A 125 -4.38 -5.53 -12.67
N LEU A 126 -5.02 -4.85 -11.72
CA LEU A 126 -4.70 -4.98 -10.29
C LEU A 126 -4.99 -6.39 -9.77
N GLU A 127 -6.11 -7.01 -10.15
CA GLU A 127 -6.40 -8.40 -9.76
C GLU A 127 -5.33 -9.37 -10.25
N LEU A 128 -4.88 -9.21 -11.49
CA LEU A 128 -3.77 -10.02 -12.02
C LEU A 128 -2.48 -9.80 -11.20
N MET A 129 -2.14 -8.54 -10.89
CA MET A 129 -0.97 -8.23 -10.07
C MET A 129 -1.10 -8.83 -8.66
N LEU A 130 -2.27 -8.72 -8.01
CA LEU A 130 -2.54 -9.26 -6.69
C LEU A 130 -2.46 -10.79 -6.65
N LYS A 131 -2.92 -11.48 -7.70
CA LYS A 131 -2.74 -12.95 -7.86
C LYS A 131 -1.25 -13.35 -7.84
N TYR A 132 -0.38 -12.56 -8.45
CA TYR A 132 1.06 -12.84 -8.44
C TYR A 132 1.70 -12.53 -7.09
N ILE A 133 1.26 -11.46 -6.40
CA ILE A 133 1.66 -11.18 -5.02
C ILE A 133 1.29 -12.35 -4.11
N GLN A 134 0.05 -12.84 -4.21
CA GLN A 134 -0.44 -13.99 -3.44
C GLN A 134 0.35 -15.27 -3.73
N LYS A 135 0.62 -15.57 -5.02
CA LYS A 135 1.44 -16.72 -5.42
C LYS A 135 2.89 -16.65 -4.93
N SER A 136 3.38 -15.43 -4.67
CA SER A 136 4.72 -15.20 -4.10
C SER A 136 4.71 -15.23 -2.57
N GLU A 137 3.58 -15.62 -1.95
CA GLU A 137 3.38 -15.67 -0.50
C GLU A 137 3.65 -14.33 0.19
N LYS A 138 3.46 -13.23 -0.56
CA LYS A 138 3.64 -11.87 -0.03
C LYS A 138 2.32 -11.21 0.29
N ARG A 139 2.36 -10.27 1.22
CA ARG A 139 1.24 -9.42 1.65
C ARG A 139 1.50 -7.98 1.20
N LEU A 140 0.45 -7.25 0.85
CA LEU A 140 0.54 -5.88 0.37
C LEU A 140 -0.12 -4.91 1.36
N LEU A 141 0.70 -4.06 2.01
CA LEU A 141 0.18 -2.90 2.75
C LEU A 141 0.02 -1.70 1.82
N ILE A 142 -1.17 -1.12 1.84
CA ILE A 142 -1.48 0.14 1.16
C ILE A 142 -1.71 1.22 2.22
N SER A 143 -0.86 2.22 2.24
CA SER A 143 -0.93 3.34 3.17
C SER A 143 -1.37 4.61 2.45
N VAL A 144 -2.42 5.27 2.94
CA VAL A 144 -2.95 6.53 2.39
C VAL A 144 -3.09 7.54 3.52
N ASP A 145 -2.30 8.61 3.50
CA ASP A 145 -2.38 9.69 4.49
C ASP A 145 -3.26 10.85 3.99
N GLU A 146 -3.78 11.64 4.90
CA GLU A 146 -4.60 12.82 4.62
C GLU A 146 -5.83 12.53 3.73
N VAL A 147 -6.50 11.39 3.99
CA VAL A 147 -7.70 10.97 3.25
C VAL A 147 -8.81 12.01 3.39
N THR A 148 -9.29 12.48 2.23
CA THR A 148 -10.45 13.40 2.13
C THR A 148 -11.54 12.76 1.28
N ASN A 149 -12.79 13.24 1.41
CA ASN A 149 -13.89 12.75 0.57
C ASN A 149 -13.70 13.23 -0.87
N SER A 150 -13.07 12.40 -1.70
CA SER A 150 -12.87 12.63 -3.13
C SER A 150 -13.41 11.47 -3.96
N GLU A 151 -13.61 11.70 -5.26
CA GLU A 151 -14.03 10.66 -6.19
C GLU A 151 -13.00 9.52 -6.25
N TYR A 152 -11.70 9.84 -6.28
CA TYR A 152 -10.63 8.86 -6.30
C TYR A 152 -10.66 7.92 -5.08
N ILE A 153 -10.93 8.47 -3.88
CA ILE A 153 -11.05 7.66 -2.67
C ILE A 153 -12.28 6.74 -2.73
N ARG A 154 -13.42 7.22 -3.26
CA ARG A 154 -14.63 6.41 -3.38
C ARG A 154 -14.45 5.25 -4.35
N ILE A 155 -13.88 5.52 -5.52
CA ILE A 155 -13.57 4.48 -6.52
C ILE A 155 -12.60 3.47 -5.92
N PHE A 156 -11.50 3.93 -5.34
CA PHE A 156 -10.52 3.07 -4.70
C PHE A 156 -11.14 2.19 -3.60
N ALA A 157 -11.95 2.76 -2.72
CA ALA A 157 -12.60 1.99 -1.65
C ALA A 157 -13.54 0.92 -2.19
N SER A 158 -14.25 1.18 -3.29
CA SER A 158 -15.12 0.20 -3.96
C SER A 158 -14.31 -0.98 -4.51
N SER A 159 -13.26 -0.70 -5.27
CA SER A 159 -12.38 -1.74 -5.83
C SER A 159 -11.64 -2.52 -4.73
N PHE A 160 -11.18 -1.82 -3.68
CA PHE A 160 -10.53 -2.44 -2.54
C PHE A 160 -11.44 -3.46 -1.82
N GLN A 161 -12.74 -3.14 -1.68
CA GLN A 161 -13.71 -4.09 -1.13
C GLN A 161 -13.88 -5.34 -2.01
N ILE A 162 -13.79 -5.19 -3.34
CA ILE A 162 -13.83 -6.34 -4.26
C ILE A 162 -12.60 -7.21 -4.05
N PHE A 163 -11.43 -6.60 -3.96
CA PHE A 163 -10.17 -7.33 -3.74
C PHE A 163 -10.16 -8.08 -2.40
N LEU A 164 -10.70 -7.48 -1.34
CA LEU A 164 -10.85 -8.16 -0.04
C LEU A 164 -11.80 -9.37 -0.11
N ARG A 165 -12.91 -9.23 -0.82
CA ARG A 165 -13.87 -10.35 -1.01
C ARG A 165 -13.30 -11.51 -1.82
N ASN A 166 -12.30 -11.22 -2.66
CA ASN A 166 -11.58 -12.22 -3.44
C ASN A 166 -10.37 -12.80 -2.67
N ASP A 167 -10.29 -12.56 -1.35
CA ASP A 167 -9.25 -13.06 -0.44
C ASP A 167 -7.81 -12.73 -0.87
N TYR A 168 -7.62 -11.58 -1.55
CA TYR A 168 -6.28 -11.11 -1.81
C TYR A 168 -5.59 -10.63 -0.54
N PRO A 169 -4.26 -10.84 -0.40
CA PRO A 169 -3.50 -10.50 0.80
C PRO A 169 -3.17 -8.99 0.84
N ILE A 170 -4.21 -8.15 0.87
CA ILE A 170 -4.13 -6.68 0.92
C ILE A 170 -4.57 -6.14 2.28
N PHE A 171 -3.94 -5.03 2.71
CA PHE A 171 -4.12 -4.41 4.01
C PHE A 171 -4.11 -2.88 3.89
#